data_6e45bf616d0b8fc34bc7e079fd676e74
#
_entry.id   6e45bf616d0b8fc34bc7e079fd676e74
#
_cell.length_a   1.000
_cell.length_b   1.000
_cell.length_c   1.000
_cell.angle_alpha   90.00
_cell.angle_beta   90.00
_cell.angle_gamma   90.00
#
_symmetry.space_group_name_H-M   'P 1'
#
loop_
_entity.id
_entity.type
_entity.pdbx_description
1 polymer ?
#
loop_
_entity_poly.entity_id
_entity_poly.type
_entity_poly.pdbx_seq_one_letter_code
_entity_poly.pdbx_strand_id
1 'polypeptide(L)'
;EKTPFINALSGDLMTKTFMFIGFSFTDPNFSYICAHLRAHLKGNMREHYCFLKDVSETDYPDRDQFEYEKRKLSYFIDDLKRFNIKTVLIKEYSEITEILQSIKRRYNSRTVYISGAAAEYEPDGKEAYEEFISKLSGLLIHKGFKIVSGYGLGVGSAVISGALSEIYHNQKKSLTDQLILRPFPQGDDAKAMWEAYRQDMISYSGISIFLLGNKKENGITVLSNGMWSEYEISKKQGNFLIPIGRTGYISKELWRELLDEKQDDHTFDIYRCDIESL
;
A
#
# COMPACT_ATOMS: atom_id res chain seq x y z
N GLU A 1 -6.06 -1.67 40.14
CA GLU A 1 -6.72 -1.25 38.87
C GLU A 1 -5.77 -1.15 37.66
N LYS A 2 -4.44 -1.00 37.84
CA LYS A 2 -3.47 -0.89 36.72
C LYS A 2 -3.02 -2.23 36.15
N THR A 3 -3.22 -3.35 36.84
CA THR A 3 -2.72 -4.67 36.45
C THR A 3 -3.22 -5.18 35.10
N PRO A 4 -4.50 -5.04 34.71
CA PRO A 4 -4.96 -5.49 33.41
C PRO A 4 -4.31 -4.74 32.23
N PHE A 5 -4.10 -3.44 32.36
CA PHE A 5 -3.42 -2.62 31.36
C PHE A 5 -1.94 -3.03 31.20
N ILE A 6 -1.24 -3.22 32.31
CA ILE A 6 0.16 -3.64 32.32
C ILE A 6 0.30 -5.03 31.66
N ASN A 7 -0.59 -5.95 31.96
CA ASN A 7 -0.58 -7.29 31.36
C ASN A 7 -0.86 -7.24 29.85
N ALA A 8 -1.84 -6.45 29.42
CA ALA A 8 -2.17 -6.26 28.01
C ALA A 8 -0.98 -5.63 27.23
N LEU A 9 -0.40 -4.56 27.76
CA LEU A 9 0.74 -3.90 27.15
C LEU A 9 1.97 -4.83 27.09
N SER A 10 2.21 -5.59 28.13
CA SER A 10 3.29 -6.60 28.16
C SER A 10 3.08 -7.64 27.06
N GLY A 11 1.87 -8.19 26.93
CA GLY A 11 1.52 -9.15 25.88
C GLY A 11 1.68 -8.55 24.47
N ASP A 12 1.27 -7.31 24.27
CA ASP A 12 1.42 -6.62 23.00
C ASP A 12 2.88 -6.34 22.65
N LEU A 13 3.71 -5.90 23.59
CA LEU A 13 5.16 -5.71 23.38
C LEU A 13 5.90 -7.02 23.05
N MET A 14 5.39 -8.16 23.51
CA MET A 14 5.94 -9.47 23.15
C MET A 14 5.55 -9.92 21.74
N THR A 15 4.35 -9.56 21.28
CA THR A 15 3.75 -10.13 20.07
C THR A 15 3.74 -9.17 18.89
N LYS A 16 3.77 -7.87 19.13
CA LYS A 16 3.68 -6.80 18.12
C LYS A 16 4.95 -5.95 18.09
N THR A 17 5.28 -5.39 16.94
CA THR A 17 6.29 -4.33 16.81
C THR A 17 5.62 -2.99 17.04
N PHE A 18 6.13 -2.22 17.99
CA PHE A 18 5.64 -0.87 18.30
C PHE A 18 6.44 0.17 17.55
N MET A 19 5.76 1.23 17.16
CA MET A 19 6.33 2.47 16.68
C MET A 19 5.86 3.60 17.59
N PHE A 20 6.80 4.16 18.36
CA PHE A 20 6.52 5.22 19.33
C PHE A 20 6.69 6.59 18.66
N ILE A 21 5.62 7.39 18.63
CA ILE A 21 5.58 8.74 18.08
C ILE A 21 5.12 9.69 19.19
N GLY A 22 5.92 10.73 19.48
CA GLY A 22 5.60 11.69 20.52
C GLY A 22 5.59 11.12 21.95
N PHE A 23 6.30 10.01 22.18
CA PHE A 23 6.38 9.35 23.47
C PHE A 23 7.69 9.69 24.18
N SER A 24 7.62 10.16 25.43
CA SER A 24 8.80 10.65 26.15
C SER A 24 9.67 9.59 26.81
N PHE A 25 9.16 8.37 26.98
CA PHE A 25 9.80 7.26 27.70
C PHE A 25 10.10 7.54 29.18
N THR A 26 9.52 8.60 29.75
CA THR A 26 9.73 8.99 31.15
C THR A 26 8.77 8.29 32.11
N ASP A 27 7.81 7.50 31.61
CA ASP A 27 6.86 6.75 32.44
C ASP A 27 7.58 5.59 33.16
N PRO A 28 7.66 5.59 34.50
CA PRO A 28 8.28 4.52 35.27
C PRO A 28 7.63 3.15 35.03
N ASN A 29 6.32 3.10 34.79
CA ASN A 29 5.62 1.84 34.53
C ASN A 29 6.07 1.23 33.19
N PHE A 30 6.30 2.05 32.16
CA PHE A 30 6.84 1.58 30.88
C PHE A 30 8.24 1.01 31.06
N SER A 31 9.12 1.72 31.75
CA SER A 31 10.49 1.28 32.06
C SER A 31 10.48 -0.03 32.86
N TYR A 32 9.57 -0.17 33.82
CA TYR A 32 9.38 -1.38 34.60
C TYR A 32 8.95 -2.57 33.70
N ILE A 33 7.95 -2.36 32.82
CA ILE A 33 7.48 -3.40 31.90
C ILE A 33 8.61 -3.86 30.98
N CYS A 34 9.34 -2.93 30.38
CA CYS A 34 10.46 -3.22 29.48
C CYS A 34 11.58 -4.00 30.20
N ALA A 35 11.93 -3.61 31.44
CA ALA A 35 12.93 -4.29 32.24
C ALA A 35 12.48 -5.71 32.60
N HIS A 36 11.21 -5.88 32.98
CA HIS A 36 10.61 -7.18 33.30
C HIS A 36 10.61 -8.13 32.10
N LEU A 37 10.17 -7.64 30.92
CA LEU A 37 10.18 -8.42 29.69
C LEU A 37 11.60 -8.83 29.30
N ARG A 38 12.57 -7.92 29.39
CA ARG A 38 13.98 -8.21 29.11
C ARG A 38 14.52 -9.34 30.01
N ALA A 39 14.24 -9.29 31.30
CA ALA A 39 14.68 -10.31 32.24
C ALA A 39 14.12 -11.69 31.91
N HIS A 40 12.86 -11.78 31.45
CA HIS A 40 12.19 -13.05 31.16
C HIS A 40 12.50 -13.60 29.76
N LEU A 41 12.62 -12.74 28.75
CA LEU A 41 12.80 -13.14 27.33
C LEU A 41 14.26 -13.42 26.95
N LYS A 42 15.24 -13.17 27.84
CA LYS A 42 16.67 -13.47 27.65
C LYS A 42 17.21 -13.04 26.26
N GLY A 43 16.83 -11.86 25.79
CA GLY A 43 17.30 -11.33 24.51
C GLY A 43 16.39 -11.62 23.29
N ASN A 44 15.35 -12.45 23.43
CA ASN A 44 14.37 -12.69 22.35
C ASN A 44 13.24 -11.67 22.33
N MET A 45 13.54 -10.40 22.66
CA MET A 45 12.57 -9.31 22.55
C MET A 45 12.35 -8.91 21.10
N ARG A 46 11.10 -8.59 20.76
CA ARG A 46 10.80 -7.94 19.47
C ARG A 46 11.48 -6.61 19.38
N GLU A 47 11.81 -6.24 18.16
CA GLU A 47 12.33 -4.93 17.83
C GLU A 47 11.19 -3.92 17.76
N HIS A 48 11.36 -2.80 18.44
CA HIS A 48 10.46 -1.65 18.42
C HIS A 48 11.20 -0.42 17.88
N TYR A 49 10.47 0.60 17.49
CA TYR A 49 11.02 1.82 16.90
C TYR A 49 10.48 3.05 17.61
N CYS A 50 11.29 4.10 17.72
CA CYS A 50 10.84 5.41 18.15
C CYS A 50 11.46 6.50 17.28
N PHE A 51 10.74 7.62 17.16
CA PHE A 51 11.27 8.84 16.54
C PHE A 51 11.72 9.82 17.61
N LEU A 52 12.95 10.30 17.48
CA LEU A 52 13.48 11.37 18.31
C LEU A 52 14.03 12.46 17.39
N LYS A 53 13.81 13.73 17.77
CA LYS A 53 14.45 14.84 17.07
C LYS A 53 15.94 14.83 17.39
N ASP A 54 16.76 14.95 16.36
CA ASP A 54 18.21 15.11 16.52
C ASP A 54 18.52 16.49 17.08
N VAL A 55 19.67 16.59 17.72
CA VAL A 55 20.16 17.84 18.31
C VAL A 55 20.90 18.61 17.23
N SER A 56 20.43 19.80 16.89
CA SER A 56 21.10 20.70 15.94
C SER A 56 21.95 21.73 16.64
N GLU A 57 23.14 22.02 16.11
CA GLU A 57 24.00 23.08 16.64
C GLU A 57 23.32 24.45 16.61
N THR A 58 22.42 24.66 15.67
CA THR A 58 21.65 25.91 15.54
C THR A 58 20.60 26.14 16.63
N ASP A 59 20.25 25.11 17.39
CA ASP A 59 19.22 25.17 18.43
C ASP A 59 19.78 25.65 19.79
N TYR A 60 21.11 25.84 19.89
CA TYR A 60 21.79 26.15 21.13
C TYR A 60 22.68 27.41 21.00
N PRO A 61 22.77 28.22 22.08
CA PRO A 61 23.50 29.48 22.04
C PRO A 61 25.00 29.29 22.00
N ASP A 62 25.53 28.19 22.54
CA ASP A 62 26.93 27.88 22.56
C ASP A 62 27.23 26.38 22.28
N ARG A 63 28.48 26.11 21.95
CA ARG A 63 28.95 24.78 21.59
C ARG A 63 28.94 23.79 22.75
N ASP A 64 29.19 24.28 23.97
CA ASP A 64 29.26 23.39 25.13
C ASP A 64 27.90 22.86 25.50
N GLN A 65 26.86 23.68 25.37
CA GLN A 65 25.46 23.27 25.57
C GLN A 65 25.02 22.30 24.47
N PHE A 66 25.37 22.56 23.23
CA PHE A 66 25.11 21.62 22.12
C PHE A 66 25.76 20.25 22.39
N GLU A 67 27.06 20.21 22.74
CA GLU A 67 27.78 18.98 23.01
C GLU A 67 27.20 18.23 24.24
N TYR A 68 26.72 18.96 25.24
CA TYR A 68 26.05 18.38 26.39
C TYR A 68 24.73 17.67 25.98
N GLU A 69 23.84 18.35 25.27
CA GLU A 69 22.57 17.78 24.86
C GLU A 69 22.76 16.63 23.85
N LYS A 70 23.75 16.73 22.98
CA LYS A 70 24.10 15.64 22.06
C LYS A 70 24.56 14.37 22.79
N ARG A 71 25.40 14.52 23.81
CA ARG A 71 25.82 13.40 24.67
C ARG A 71 24.64 12.82 25.44
N LYS A 72 23.78 13.66 26.00
CA LYS A 72 22.57 13.24 26.70
C LYS A 72 21.64 12.43 25.79
N LEU A 73 21.41 12.90 24.56
CA LEU A 73 20.65 12.15 23.55
C LEU A 73 21.31 10.81 23.25
N SER A 74 22.63 10.76 23.09
CA SER A 74 23.35 9.50 22.84
C SER A 74 23.16 8.50 23.96
N TYR A 75 23.29 8.90 25.23
CA TYR A 75 23.04 8.00 26.37
C TYR A 75 21.60 7.53 26.43
N PHE A 76 20.65 8.43 26.12
CA PHE A 76 19.24 8.07 26.07
C PHE A 76 18.95 7.02 24.98
N ILE A 77 19.54 7.17 23.80
CA ILE A 77 19.45 6.19 22.70
C ILE A 77 20.03 4.84 23.13
N ASP A 78 21.17 4.84 23.83
CA ASP A 78 21.78 3.61 24.31
C ASP A 78 20.93 2.91 25.39
N ASP A 79 20.25 3.66 26.23
CA ASP A 79 19.27 3.11 27.17
C ASP A 79 18.09 2.47 26.47
N LEU A 80 17.55 3.11 25.42
CA LEU A 80 16.45 2.54 24.62
C LEU A 80 16.86 1.24 23.89
N LYS A 81 18.08 1.16 23.40
CA LYS A 81 18.64 -0.06 22.79
C LYS A 81 18.64 -1.25 23.76
N ARG A 82 18.81 -1.01 25.08
CA ARG A 82 18.73 -2.06 26.09
C ARG A 82 17.37 -2.74 26.15
N PHE A 83 16.33 -2.05 25.71
CA PHE A 83 14.95 -2.54 25.60
C PHE A 83 14.57 -2.96 24.17
N ASN A 84 15.56 -3.13 23.30
CA ASN A 84 15.38 -3.42 21.88
C ASN A 84 14.50 -2.39 21.13
N ILE A 85 14.59 -1.12 21.56
CA ILE A 85 13.95 0.01 20.91
C ILE A 85 14.99 0.72 20.05
N LYS A 86 14.81 0.69 18.73
CA LYS A 86 15.64 1.41 17.77
C LYS A 86 15.16 2.83 17.59
N THR A 87 16.07 3.77 17.71
CA THR A 87 15.79 5.18 17.49
C THR A 87 16.02 5.56 16.04
N VAL A 88 15.02 6.20 15.45
CA VAL A 88 15.12 6.90 14.17
C VAL A 88 15.25 8.38 14.47
N LEU A 89 16.45 8.92 14.23
CA LEU A 89 16.71 10.36 14.38
C LEU A 89 16.11 11.09 13.17
N ILE A 90 15.35 12.14 13.45
CA ILE A 90 14.75 13.06 12.49
C ILE A 90 15.26 14.48 12.74
N LYS A 91 15.42 15.26 11.70
CA LYS A 91 15.77 16.68 11.82
C LYS A 91 14.54 17.50 12.20
N GLU A 92 13.43 17.23 11.52
CA GLU A 92 12.17 17.93 11.75
C GLU A 92 11.00 16.93 11.88
N TYR A 93 10.01 17.27 12.71
CA TYR A 93 8.85 16.42 12.93
C TYR A 93 8.01 16.17 11.68
N SER A 94 8.10 17.04 10.66
CA SER A 94 7.44 16.85 9.36
C SER A 94 7.92 15.58 8.63
N GLU A 95 9.18 15.17 8.85
CA GLU A 95 9.75 13.95 8.27
C GLU A 95 9.01 12.67 8.68
N ILE A 96 8.37 12.68 9.87
CA ILE A 96 7.55 11.53 10.33
C ILE A 96 6.45 11.23 9.32
N THR A 97 5.78 12.25 8.78
CA THR A 97 4.74 12.08 7.77
C THR A 97 5.28 11.41 6.51
N GLU A 98 6.44 11.83 6.03
CA GLU A 98 7.08 11.26 4.84
C GLU A 98 7.52 9.81 5.06
N ILE A 99 8.08 9.53 6.26
CA ILE A 99 8.46 8.16 6.64
C ILE A 99 7.23 7.25 6.70
N LEU A 100 6.14 7.69 7.33
CA LEU A 100 4.90 6.91 7.41
C LEU A 100 4.28 6.67 6.03
N GLN A 101 4.32 7.66 5.15
CA GLN A 101 3.89 7.49 3.75
C GLN A 101 4.77 6.50 3.00
N SER A 102 6.09 6.52 3.23
CA SER A 102 7.02 5.54 2.66
C SER A 102 6.75 4.12 3.15
N ILE A 103 6.48 3.95 4.44
CA ILE A 103 6.10 2.65 5.02
C ILE A 103 4.79 2.17 4.41
N LYS A 104 3.77 3.04 4.30
CA LYS A 104 2.50 2.73 3.65
C LYS A 104 2.70 2.28 2.19
N ARG A 105 3.49 3.02 1.42
CA ARG A 105 3.82 2.66 0.02
C ARG A 105 4.50 1.29 -0.06
N ARG A 106 5.47 1.00 0.80
CA ARG A 106 6.14 -0.31 0.87
C ARG A 106 5.19 -1.43 1.27
N TYR A 107 4.34 -1.20 2.25
CA TYR A 107 3.34 -2.17 2.68
C TYR A 107 2.37 -2.50 1.55
N ASN A 108 1.86 -1.48 0.87
CA ASN A 108 0.91 -1.61 -0.23
C ASN A 108 1.56 -2.06 -1.55
N SER A 109 2.89 -2.02 -1.69
CA SER A 109 3.59 -2.35 -2.95
C SER A 109 3.39 -3.80 -3.42
N ARG A 110 2.86 -4.68 -2.56
CA ARG A 110 2.48 -6.05 -2.91
C ARG A 110 0.98 -6.25 -3.09
N THR A 111 0.21 -5.18 -3.16
CA THR A 111 -1.22 -5.22 -3.41
C THR A 111 -1.53 -4.48 -4.70
N VAL A 112 -2.17 -5.18 -5.63
CA VAL A 112 -2.52 -4.70 -6.96
C VAL A 112 -4.02 -4.48 -7.03
N TYR A 113 -4.42 -3.26 -7.36
CA TYR A 113 -5.78 -2.93 -7.75
C TYR A 113 -5.94 -3.20 -9.24
N ILE A 114 -6.92 -4.00 -9.64
CA ILE A 114 -7.26 -4.23 -11.04
C ILE A 114 -8.57 -3.53 -11.36
N SER A 115 -8.44 -2.46 -12.14
CA SER A 115 -9.53 -1.68 -12.71
C SER A 115 -9.81 -2.15 -14.14
N GLY A 116 -11.05 -2.39 -14.48
CA GLY A 116 -11.43 -2.76 -15.83
C GLY A 116 -12.94 -2.85 -16.00
N ALA A 117 -13.40 -2.51 -17.20
CA ALA A 117 -14.79 -2.69 -17.61
C ALA A 117 -14.83 -3.04 -19.10
N ALA A 118 -15.63 -4.00 -19.49
CA ALA A 118 -15.80 -4.41 -20.87
C ALA A 118 -17.24 -4.77 -21.19
N ALA A 119 -17.84 -3.99 -22.07
CA ALA A 119 -19.05 -4.35 -22.80
C ALA A 119 -18.72 -4.90 -24.18
N GLU A 120 -17.55 -4.53 -24.72
CA GLU A 120 -16.99 -5.01 -25.97
C GLU A 120 -15.48 -5.31 -25.80
N TYR A 121 -14.97 -6.19 -26.68
CA TYR A 121 -13.64 -6.78 -26.55
C TYR A 121 -12.88 -6.76 -27.89
N GLU A 122 -12.78 -5.57 -28.49
CA GLU A 122 -12.03 -5.38 -29.72
C GLU A 122 -10.54 -5.15 -29.45
N PRO A 123 -9.61 -5.59 -30.33
CA PRO A 123 -9.91 -6.36 -31.56
C PRO A 123 -9.87 -7.90 -31.38
N ASP A 124 -9.40 -8.41 -30.24
CA ASP A 124 -8.98 -9.83 -30.11
C ASP A 124 -10.12 -10.76 -29.66
N GLY A 125 -11.28 -10.19 -29.30
CA GLY A 125 -12.46 -10.95 -28.89
C GLY A 125 -12.50 -11.29 -27.39
N LYS A 126 -13.67 -11.68 -26.91
CA LYS A 126 -13.97 -11.88 -25.48
C LYS A 126 -13.10 -12.99 -24.86
N GLU A 127 -13.00 -14.13 -25.53
CA GLU A 127 -12.28 -15.30 -25.02
C GLU A 127 -10.79 -15.00 -24.83
N ALA A 128 -10.16 -14.28 -25.77
CA ALA A 128 -8.75 -13.92 -25.67
C ALA A 128 -8.47 -12.97 -24.49
N TYR A 129 -9.33 -11.97 -24.29
CA TYR A 129 -9.17 -11.05 -23.15
C TYR A 129 -9.48 -11.72 -21.82
N GLU A 130 -10.49 -12.57 -21.72
CA GLU A 130 -10.80 -13.32 -20.49
C GLU A 130 -9.64 -14.26 -20.13
N GLU A 131 -9.05 -14.94 -21.11
CA GLU A 131 -7.86 -15.77 -20.90
C GLU A 131 -6.66 -14.95 -20.43
N PHE A 132 -6.37 -13.83 -21.09
CA PHE A 132 -5.29 -12.91 -20.71
C PHE A 132 -5.46 -12.40 -19.27
N ILE A 133 -6.65 -11.89 -18.93
CA ILE A 133 -6.94 -11.34 -17.60
C ILE A 133 -6.84 -12.44 -16.53
N SER A 134 -7.33 -13.64 -16.82
CA SER A 134 -7.25 -14.79 -15.93
C SER A 134 -5.79 -15.21 -15.69
N LYS A 135 -4.99 -15.30 -16.75
CA LYS A 135 -3.55 -15.59 -16.64
C LYS A 135 -2.81 -14.50 -15.85
N LEU A 136 -3.09 -13.22 -16.11
CA LEU A 136 -2.48 -12.09 -15.40
C LEU A 136 -2.76 -12.16 -13.90
N SER A 137 -4.02 -12.34 -13.52
CA SER A 137 -4.40 -12.41 -12.10
C SER A 137 -3.82 -13.66 -11.42
N GLY A 138 -3.81 -14.82 -12.09
CA GLY A 138 -3.17 -16.02 -11.58
C GLY A 138 -1.66 -15.82 -11.35
N LEU A 139 -0.95 -15.21 -12.31
CA LEU A 139 0.48 -14.90 -12.18
C LEU A 139 0.77 -13.92 -11.05
N LEU A 140 -0.05 -12.90 -10.85
CA LEU A 140 0.09 -11.97 -9.72
C LEU A 140 -0.02 -12.72 -8.40
N ILE A 141 -1.03 -13.56 -8.24
CA ILE A 141 -1.18 -14.41 -7.06
C ILE A 141 0.01 -15.36 -6.91
N HIS A 142 0.47 -15.99 -8.00
CA HIS A 142 1.64 -16.87 -7.99
C HIS A 142 2.89 -16.17 -7.47
N LYS A 143 3.12 -14.95 -7.88
CA LYS A 143 4.24 -14.08 -7.43
C LYS A 143 4.06 -13.51 -6.02
N GLY A 144 2.97 -13.82 -5.32
CA GLY A 144 2.71 -13.39 -3.94
C GLY A 144 2.14 -11.99 -3.81
N PHE A 145 1.57 -11.43 -4.88
CA PHE A 145 0.79 -10.21 -4.80
C PHE A 145 -0.61 -10.51 -4.27
N LYS A 146 -1.20 -9.50 -3.63
CA LYS A 146 -2.64 -9.45 -3.32
C LYS A 146 -3.36 -8.74 -4.44
N ILE A 147 -4.60 -9.12 -4.70
CA ILE A 147 -5.45 -8.46 -5.70
C ILE A 147 -6.63 -7.79 -5.00
N VAL A 148 -6.87 -6.53 -5.33
CA VAL A 148 -8.10 -5.80 -5.02
C VAL A 148 -8.86 -5.61 -6.32
N SER A 149 -10.15 -5.93 -6.32
CA SER A 149 -11.00 -5.74 -7.51
C SER A 149 -12.40 -5.24 -7.12
N GLY A 150 -12.86 -4.23 -7.85
CA GLY A 150 -14.21 -3.69 -7.78
C GLY A 150 -15.26 -4.54 -8.51
N TYR A 151 -14.88 -5.67 -9.06
CA TYR A 151 -15.73 -6.56 -9.85
C TYR A 151 -16.36 -5.86 -11.06
N GLY A 152 -15.51 -5.15 -11.83
CA GLY A 152 -15.98 -4.45 -13.03
C GLY A 152 -16.61 -5.38 -14.06
N LEU A 153 -17.66 -4.87 -14.73
CA LEU A 153 -18.42 -5.61 -15.72
C LEU A 153 -17.49 -6.16 -16.82
N GLY A 154 -17.63 -7.45 -17.15
CA GLY A 154 -16.86 -8.10 -18.20
C GLY A 154 -15.40 -8.43 -17.87
N VAL A 155 -14.83 -7.83 -16.82
CA VAL A 155 -13.42 -8.05 -16.41
C VAL A 155 -13.33 -8.78 -15.08
N GLY A 156 -14.19 -8.44 -14.13
CA GLY A 156 -14.11 -8.94 -12.75
C GLY A 156 -14.19 -10.46 -12.62
N SER A 157 -15.01 -11.12 -13.43
CA SER A 157 -15.13 -12.59 -13.43
C SER A 157 -13.83 -13.27 -13.84
N ALA A 158 -13.16 -12.78 -14.87
CA ALA A 158 -11.88 -13.32 -15.31
C ALA A 158 -10.76 -13.09 -14.28
N VAL A 159 -10.72 -11.91 -13.64
CA VAL A 159 -9.80 -11.63 -12.52
C VAL A 159 -9.99 -12.63 -11.38
N ILE A 160 -11.23 -12.85 -10.97
CA ILE A 160 -11.55 -13.79 -9.88
C ILE A 160 -11.19 -15.21 -10.27
N SER A 161 -11.56 -15.64 -11.47
CA SER A 161 -11.30 -17.00 -11.95
C SER A 161 -9.81 -17.33 -11.93
N GLY A 162 -8.97 -16.46 -12.48
CA GLY A 162 -7.52 -16.66 -12.48
C GLY A 162 -6.91 -16.64 -11.07
N ALA A 163 -7.34 -15.70 -10.22
CA ALA A 163 -6.86 -15.62 -8.84
C ALA A 163 -7.25 -16.87 -8.03
N LEU A 164 -8.51 -17.30 -8.09
CA LEU A 164 -8.99 -18.48 -7.38
C LEU A 164 -8.31 -19.75 -7.88
N SER A 165 -8.13 -19.91 -9.20
CA SER A 165 -7.42 -21.05 -9.77
C SER A 165 -6.05 -21.21 -9.12
N GLU A 166 -5.25 -20.15 -9.04
CA GLU A 166 -3.91 -20.21 -8.42
C GLU A 166 -3.97 -20.43 -6.90
N ILE A 167 -4.91 -19.79 -6.19
CA ILE A 167 -5.07 -19.93 -4.74
C ILE A 167 -5.40 -21.38 -4.37
N TYR A 168 -6.33 -22.01 -5.07
CA TYR A 168 -6.75 -23.39 -4.77
C TYR A 168 -5.77 -24.45 -5.24
N HIS A 169 -4.99 -24.19 -6.29
CA HIS A 169 -3.92 -25.09 -6.69
C HIS A 169 -2.72 -25.04 -5.74
N ASN A 170 -2.57 -23.97 -4.97
CA ASN A 170 -1.45 -23.79 -4.06
C ASN A 170 -1.91 -23.76 -2.60
N GLN A 171 -1.83 -24.91 -1.91
CA GLN A 171 -2.29 -25.10 -0.52
C GLN A 171 -1.66 -24.14 0.52
N LYS A 172 -0.57 -23.43 0.17
CA LYS A 172 0.09 -22.45 1.04
C LYS A 172 -0.54 -21.07 0.96
N LYS A 173 -1.51 -20.87 0.07
CA LYS A 173 -2.15 -19.58 -0.17
C LYS A 173 -3.52 -19.52 0.48
N SER A 174 -3.88 -18.35 1.01
CA SER A 174 -5.16 -18.09 1.67
C SER A 174 -5.99 -17.10 0.85
N LEU A 175 -7.25 -17.44 0.62
CA LEU A 175 -8.19 -16.56 -0.08
C LEU A 175 -8.31 -15.19 0.58
N THR A 176 -8.46 -15.16 1.90
CA THR A 176 -8.65 -13.92 2.67
C THR A 176 -7.43 -13.00 2.63
N ASP A 177 -6.24 -13.58 2.43
CA ASP A 177 -5.00 -12.82 2.42
C ASP A 177 -4.61 -12.32 1.04
N GLN A 178 -5.17 -12.89 -0.04
CA GLN A 178 -4.69 -12.62 -1.40
C GLN A 178 -5.74 -12.02 -2.34
N LEU A 179 -7.03 -12.15 -2.05
CA LEU A 179 -8.09 -11.63 -2.91
C LEU A 179 -9.07 -10.79 -2.08
N ILE A 180 -9.11 -9.50 -2.36
CA ILE A 180 -10.02 -8.53 -1.73
C ILE A 180 -11.03 -8.09 -2.77
N LEU A 181 -12.27 -8.58 -2.64
CA LEU A 181 -13.37 -8.21 -3.52
C LEU A 181 -14.19 -7.08 -2.91
N ARG A 182 -14.35 -6.02 -3.67
CA ARG A 182 -15.06 -4.81 -3.28
C ARG A 182 -16.07 -4.43 -4.38
N PRO A 183 -17.13 -5.25 -4.60
CA PRO A 183 -18.12 -4.92 -5.61
C PRO A 183 -18.82 -3.60 -5.28
N PHE A 184 -19.07 -2.82 -6.33
CA PHE A 184 -19.74 -1.53 -6.18
C PHE A 184 -21.17 -1.70 -5.69
N PRO A 185 -21.61 -0.93 -4.69
CA PRO A 185 -22.99 -0.92 -4.26
C PRO A 185 -23.91 -0.50 -5.42
N GLN A 186 -25.08 -1.13 -5.49
CA GLN A 186 -26.09 -0.89 -6.52
C GLN A 186 -27.28 -0.17 -5.90
N GLY A 187 -28.06 0.53 -6.73
CA GLY A 187 -29.25 1.27 -6.32
C GLY A 187 -29.13 2.78 -6.57
N ASP A 188 -30.23 3.50 -6.44
CA ASP A 188 -30.33 4.91 -6.84
C ASP A 188 -29.43 5.82 -5.96
N ASP A 189 -29.36 5.55 -4.65
CA ASP A 189 -28.53 6.32 -3.71
C ASP A 189 -27.03 5.91 -3.72
N ALA A 190 -26.72 4.77 -4.34
CA ALA A 190 -25.36 4.21 -4.30
C ALA A 190 -24.33 5.09 -5.03
N LYS A 191 -24.73 5.79 -6.08
CA LYS A 191 -23.85 6.63 -6.90
C LYS A 191 -23.20 7.77 -6.10
N ALA A 192 -23.91 8.31 -5.12
CA ALA A 192 -23.36 9.36 -4.25
C ALA A 192 -22.19 8.88 -3.39
N MET A 193 -22.11 7.59 -3.10
CA MET A 193 -21.04 6.98 -2.29
C MET A 193 -19.88 6.46 -3.14
N TRP A 194 -20.03 6.33 -4.47
CA TRP A 194 -19.02 5.68 -5.31
C TRP A 194 -17.64 6.33 -5.25
N GLU A 195 -17.58 7.64 -5.14
CA GLU A 195 -16.28 8.34 -5.08
C GLU A 195 -15.52 8.01 -3.78
N ALA A 196 -16.19 8.12 -2.63
CA ALA A 196 -15.60 7.75 -1.35
C ALA A 196 -15.24 6.25 -1.31
N TYR A 197 -16.10 5.41 -1.89
CA TYR A 197 -15.88 3.97 -1.98
C TYR A 197 -14.66 3.61 -2.85
N ARG A 198 -14.46 4.30 -4.00
CA ARG A 198 -13.26 4.15 -4.83
C ARG A 198 -12.01 4.52 -4.07
N GLN A 199 -12.03 5.66 -3.37
CA GLN A 199 -10.90 6.13 -2.57
C GLN A 199 -10.51 5.10 -1.50
N ASP A 200 -11.49 4.54 -0.78
CA ASP A 200 -11.26 3.48 0.21
C ASP A 200 -10.70 2.22 -0.46
N MET A 201 -11.35 1.72 -1.50
CA MET A 201 -10.94 0.51 -2.20
C MET A 201 -9.51 0.59 -2.76
N ILE A 202 -9.16 1.69 -3.41
CA ILE A 202 -7.84 1.90 -4.01
C ILE A 202 -6.76 2.08 -2.92
N SER A 203 -7.14 2.58 -1.74
CA SER A 203 -6.20 2.82 -0.64
C SER A 203 -5.52 1.54 -0.10
N TYR A 204 -6.05 0.37 -0.40
CA TYR A 204 -5.44 -0.93 -0.05
C TYR A 204 -4.28 -1.31 -0.98
N SER A 205 -4.12 -0.65 -2.13
CA SER A 205 -3.14 -1.00 -3.14
C SER A 205 -2.00 0.01 -3.25
N GLY A 206 -0.88 -0.45 -3.77
CA GLY A 206 0.25 0.40 -4.16
C GLY A 206 0.54 0.33 -5.66
N ILE A 207 -0.16 -0.57 -6.37
CA ILE A 207 -0.09 -0.74 -7.82
C ILE A 207 -1.53 -0.74 -8.36
N SER A 208 -1.77 -0.07 -9.48
CA SER A 208 -3.07 -0.05 -10.15
C SER A 208 -2.91 -0.44 -11.62
N ILE A 209 -3.55 -1.53 -12.02
CA ILE A 209 -3.57 -2.02 -13.41
C ILE A 209 -4.92 -1.63 -14.03
N PHE A 210 -4.88 -1.08 -15.25
CA PHE A 210 -6.07 -0.64 -15.98
C PHE A 210 -6.19 -1.45 -17.28
N LEU A 211 -7.41 -2.02 -17.50
CA LEU A 211 -7.69 -2.94 -18.60
C LEU A 211 -8.96 -2.53 -19.32
N LEU A 212 -8.94 -2.44 -20.66
CA LEU A 212 -10.10 -2.11 -21.47
C LEU A 212 -10.70 -0.73 -21.09
N GLY A 213 -11.90 -0.70 -20.54
CA GLY A 213 -12.53 0.53 -20.07
C GLY A 213 -13.63 1.05 -20.98
N ASN A 214 -14.57 0.17 -21.33
CA ASN A 214 -15.75 0.53 -22.08
C ASN A 214 -17.03 0.00 -21.40
N LYS A 215 -18.16 0.64 -21.69
CA LYS A 215 -19.48 0.28 -21.19
C LYS A 215 -20.54 0.57 -22.24
N LYS A 216 -21.74 0.02 -22.09
CA LYS A 216 -22.88 0.39 -22.92
C LYS A 216 -23.75 1.45 -22.25
N GLU A 217 -24.02 2.52 -22.98
CA GLU A 217 -25.03 3.50 -22.62
C GLU A 217 -26.01 3.67 -23.81
N ASN A 218 -27.28 3.44 -23.55
CA ASN A 218 -28.33 3.51 -24.58
C ASN A 218 -28.02 2.62 -25.83
N GLY A 219 -27.42 1.46 -25.62
CA GLY A 219 -27.06 0.54 -26.70
C GLY A 219 -25.76 0.88 -27.45
N ILE A 220 -25.13 2.00 -27.16
CA ILE A 220 -23.88 2.46 -27.79
C ILE A 220 -22.73 2.19 -26.83
N THR A 221 -21.60 1.73 -27.37
CA THR A 221 -20.37 1.56 -26.59
C THR A 221 -19.68 2.89 -26.39
N VAL A 222 -19.47 3.24 -25.13
CA VAL A 222 -18.80 4.48 -24.70
C VAL A 222 -17.64 4.17 -23.76
N LEU A 223 -16.74 5.12 -23.59
CA LEU A 223 -15.65 5.00 -22.64
C LEU A 223 -16.14 5.03 -21.18
N SER A 224 -15.47 4.29 -20.29
CA SER A 224 -15.85 4.17 -18.89
C SER A 224 -15.33 5.32 -18.04
N ASN A 225 -16.16 6.32 -17.75
CA ASN A 225 -15.78 7.44 -16.88
C ASN A 225 -15.35 6.97 -15.47
N GLY A 226 -15.89 5.84 -14.99
CA GLY A 226 -15.50 5.28 -13.69
C GLY A 226 -14.03 4.87 -13.62
N MET A 227 -13.51 4.30 -14.70
CA MET A 227 -12.09 3.95 -14.80
C MET A 227 -11.17 5.18 -14.79
N TRP A 228 -11.60 6.27 -15.43
CA TRP A 228 -10.87 7.53 -15.39
C TRP A 228 -10.77 8.06 -13.96
N SER A 229 -11.90 8.09 -13.23
CA SER A 229 -11.91 8.47 -11.81
C SER A 229 -10.98 7.58 -10.96
N GLU A 230 -10.96 6.27 -11.21
CA GLU A 230 -10.09 5.32 -10.52
C GLU A 230 -8.60 5.57 -10.82
N TYR A 231 -8.27 5.97 -12.04
CA TYR A 231 -6.91 6.36 -12.42
C TYR A 231 -6.46 7.63 -11.67
N GLU A 232 -7.28 8.68 -11.65
CA GLU A 232 -6.98 9.92 -10.94
C GLU A 232 -6.82 9.70 -9.43
N ILE A 233 -7.67 8.86 -8.83
CA ILE A 233 -7.55 8.49 -7.41
C ILE A 233 -6.24 7.73 -7.17
N SER A 234 -5.92 6.75 -8.03
CA SER A 234 -4.69 5.96 -7.93
C SER A 234 -3.45 6.84 -8.03
N LYS A 235 -3.45 7.78 -8.96
CA LYS A 235 -2.39 8.79 -9.17
C LYS A 235 -2.22 9.68 -7.93
N LYS A 236 -3.31 10.21 -7.41
CA LYS A 236 -3.33 11.05 -6.20
C LYS A 236 -2.86 10.30 -4.95
N GLN A 237 -3.15 9.01 -4.84
CA GLN A 237 -2.71 8.16 -3.74
C GLN A 237 -1.26 7.69 -3.89
N GLY A 238 -0.61 7.98 -5.03
CA GLY A 238 0.78 7.62 -5.29
C GLY A 238 0.98 6.16 -5.64
N ASN A 239 -0.03 5.49 -6.19
CA ASN A 239 0.08 4.13 -6.71
C ASN A 239 0.96 4.11 -7.96
N PHE A 240 1.63 2.99 -8.18
CA PHE A 240 2.30 2.73 -9.44
C PHE A 240 1.24 2.38 -10.51
N LEU A 241 1.13 3.18 -11.56
CA LEU A 241 0.08 3.07 -12.57
C LEU A 241 0.52 2.20 -13.74
N ILE A 242 -0.26 1.21 -14.10
CA ILE A 242 0.00 0.29 -15.21
C ILE A 242 -1.23 0.21 -16.13
N PRO A 243 -1.47 1.21 -16.98
CA PRO A 243 -2.47 1.08 -18.01
C PRO A 243 -1.96 0.14 -19.14
N ILE A 244 -2.70 -0.93 -19.41
CA ILE A 244 -2.36 -1.85 -20.49
C ILE A 244 -3.01 -1.36 -21.78
N GLY A 245 -2.35 -0.41 -22.45
CA GLY A 245 -2.88 0.30 -23.62
C GLY A 245 -3.25 -0.61 -24.79
N ARG A 246 -2.61 -1.79 -24.94
CA ARG A 246 -2.93 -2.81 -25.96
C ARG A 246 -4.38 -3.30 -25.83
N THR A 247 -4.97 -3.24 -24.65
CA THR A 247 -6.38 -3.63 -24.42
C THR A 247 -7.38 -2.59 -24.98
N GLY A 248 -6.93 -1.45 -25.47
CA GLY A 248 -7.78 -0.45 -26.11
C GLY A 248 -8.57 0.44 -25.14
N TYR A 249 -9.55 1.15 -25.68
CA TYR A 249 -10.50 2.00 -24.94
C TYR A 249 -9.82 2.98 -23.96
N ILE A 250 -10.36 3.14 -22.75
CA ILE A 250 -9.79 4.04 -21.72
C ILE A 250 -8.35 3.65 -21.37
N SER A 251 -8.01 2.37 -21.28
CA SER A 251 -6.63 1.97 -20.96
C SER A 251 -5.61 2.50 -21.96
N LYS A 252 -5.99 2.62 -23.24
CA LYS A 252 -5.12 3.22 -24.27
C LYS A 252 -4.96 4.73 -24.08
N GLU A 253 -6.02 5.43 -23.70
CA GLU A 253 -5.96 6.87 -23.41
C GLU A 253 -5.13 7.15 -22.14
N LEU A 254 -5.34 6.37 -21.07
CA LEU A 254 -4.55 6.47 -19.83
C LEU A 254 -3.06 6.17 -20.06
N TRP A 255 -2.76 5.22 -20.92
CA TRP A 255 -1.38 4.90 -21.30
C TRP A 255 -0.72 6.06 -22.06
N ARG A 256 -1.43 6.70 -23.00
CA ARG A 256 -0.93 7.87 -23.72
C ARG A 256 -0.66 9.04 -22.77
N GLU A 257 -1.63 9.36 -21.89
CA GLU A 257 -1.47 10.42 -20.90
C GLU A 257 -0.26 10.19 -20.01
N LEU A 258 -0.08 8.94 -19.51
CA LEU A 258 1.06 8.60 -18.66
C LEU A 258 2.40 8.75 -19.39
N LEU A 259 2.46 8.40 -20.69
CA LEU A 259 3.66 8.60 -21.51
C LEU A 259 3.98 10.08 -21.71
N ASP A 260 2.96 10.89 -21.99
CA ASP A 260 3.14 12.34 -22.23
C ASP A 260 3.64 13.04 -20.95
N GLU A 261 3.13 12.65 -19.78
CA GLU A 261 3.57 13.19 -18.48
C GLU A 261 4.99 12.76 -18.08
N LYS A 262 5.44 11.60 -18.54
CA LYS A 262 6.68 10.94 -18.10
C LYS A 262 7.76 10.91 -19.17
N GLN A 263 7.71 11.83 -20.14
CA GLN A 263 8.66 11.87 -21.27
C GLN A 263 10.13 11.89 -20.84
N ASP A 264 10.44 12.47 -19.69
CA ASP A 264 11.81 12.64 -19.18
C ASP A 264 12.21 11.62 -18.08
N ASP A 265 11.33 10.70 -17.69
CA ASP A 265 11.57 9.74 -16.62
C ASP A 265 11.98 8.38 -17.19
N HIS A 266 13.29 8.07 -17.17
CA HIS A 266 13.85 6.80 -17.64
C HIS A 266 13.35 5.56 -16.91
N THR A 267 12.76 5.70 -15.70
CA THR A 267 12.12 4.57 -15.02
C THR A 267 10.92 4.03 -15.78
N PHE A 268 10.39 4.80 -16.74
CA PHE A 268 9.28 4.44 -17.61
C PHE A 268 9.69 3.88 -18.99
N ASP A 269 10.97 3.70 -19.24
CA ASP A 269 11.45 3.09 -20.52
C ASP A 269 10.91 1.66 -20.68
N ILE A 270 10.62 0.95 -19.58
CA ILE A 270 9.93 -0.35 -19.57
C ILE A 270 8.53 -0.27 -20.22
N TYR A 271 7.86 0.88 -20.15
CA TYR A 271 6.53 1.09 -20.75
C TYR A 271 6.60 1.55 -22.21
N ARG A 272 7.77 2.03 -22.64
CA ARG A 272 8.03 2.38 -24.05
C ARG A 272 8.41 1.14 -24.87
N CYS A 273 9.00 0.13 -24.21
CA CYS A 273 9.32 -1.13 -24.83
C CYS A 273 8.05 -1.95 -25.05
N ASP A 274 7.72 -2.22 -26.31
CA ASP A 274 6.98 -3.39 -26.77
C ASP A 274 5.46 -3.47 -26.62
N ILE A 275 4.74 -2.36 -26.61
CA ILE A 275 3.30 -2.47 -26.91
C ILE A 275 3.04 -2.69 -28.41
N GLU A 276 4.01 -2.41 -29.29
CA GLU A 276 3.94 -2.76 -30.70
C GLU A 276 4.37 -4.21 -31.00
N SER A 277 5.02 -4.89 -30.05
CA SER A 277 5.55 -6.25 -30.19
C SER A 277 4.83 -7.32 -29.36
N LEU A 278 3.84 -6.95 -28.54
CA LEU A 278 2.94 -7.86 -27.84
C LEU A 278 1.61 -7.99 -28.56
#